data_4bf7cb28006f1248dee89e4d013d187d
#
_entry.id   4bf7cb28006f1248dee89e4d013d187d
#
_cell.length_a   1.000
_cell.length_b   1.000
_cell.length_c   1.000
_cell.angle_alpha   90.00
_cell.angle_beta   90.00
_cell.angle_gamma   90.00
#
_symmetry.space_group_name_H-M   'P 1'
#
loop_
_entity.id
_entity.type
_entity.pdbx_description
1 polymer ?
#
loop_
_entity_poly.entity_id
_entity_poly.type
_entity_poly.pdbx_seq_one_letter_code
_entity_poly.pdbx_strand_id
1 'polypeptide(L)'
;MKISENNRKPRVLVLGASGLTGSAIASILDNGAADIEVVRAARNKEKVETWKRHGKQAVYLDLDDARTFPAALEGIDRLFLLTGYTIAMLHQSKTLVDAAADSGVSFIVHQGIFGNGRSTDPHFAWHEMVERYIEGSGVAWAHLHPHFFMQNILTTLGLPNGQLRWPMGDKRVGWIAAEDLADVSATVLAGGPAKHGGQNYFLSTDVLNGQEAAAILSEILGRPIAPVVMTPSDLLAAFASGAAKSPPGVEENYGKSQLEWVQQTYDGRMDYGAVATSTVEDLLGRPAMTLRDWVWRHREELLAAASS
;
A
#
# COMPACT_ATOMS: atom_id res chain seq x y z
N MET A 1 5.61 13.52 -38.68
CA MET A 1 4.48 13.52 -37.75
C MET A 1 3.56 12.36 -38.16
N LYS A 2 3.75 11.20 -37.52
CA LYS A 2 2.89 10.02 -37.74
C LYS A 2 2.08 9.88 -36.44
N ILE A 3 0.86 10.34 -36.46
CA ILE A 3 -0.15 10.02 -35.47
C ILE A 3 -0.59 8.59 -35.80
N SER A 4 0.01 7.61 -35.15
CA SER A 4 -0.54 6.27 -35.05
C SER A 4 -1.39 6.28 -33.78
N GLU A 5 -2.63 6.72 -33.91
CA GLU A 5 -3.65 6.43 -32.89
C GLU A 5 -3.88 4.92 -32.92
N ASN A 6 -3.15 4.25 -32.06
CA ASN A 6 -3.44 2.87 -31.72
C ASN A 6 -4.72 2.89 -30.87
N ASN A 7 -5.88 2.69 -31.52
CA ASN A 7 -7.22 2.79 -30.91
C ASN A 7 -7.52 1.63 -29.94
N ARG A 8 -6.48 1.03 -29.34
CA ARG A 8 -6.62 -0.02 -28.34
C ARG A 8 -6.68 0.57 -26.92
N LYS A 9 -7.43 -0.08 -26.06
CA LYS A 9 -7.48 0.25 -24.65
C LYS A 9 -6.10 0.15 -24.02
N PRO A 10 -5.70 1.11 -23.15
CA PRO A 10 -4.48 0.96 -22.37
C PRO A 10 -4.54 -0.31 -21.49
N ARG A 11 -3.47 -1.09 -21.51
CA ARG A 11 -3.33 -2.31 -20.69
C ARG A 11 -2.56 -1.99 -19.42
N VAL A 12 -3.18 -2.28 -18.28
CA VAL A 12 -2.63 -2.00 -16.94
C VAL A 12 -2.26 -3.30 -16.25
N LEU A 13 -0.98 -3.52 -16.01
CA LEU A 13 -0.50 -4.62 -15.18
C LEU A 13 -0.57 -4.25 -13.70
N VAL A 14 -1.30 -5.02 -12.90
CA VAL A 14 -1.44 -4.81 -11.46
C VAL A 14 -0.68 -5.87 -10.70
N LEU A 15 0.44 -5.48 -10.05
CA LEU A 15 1.14 -6.32 -9.08
C LEU A 15 0.34 -6.43 -7.78
N GLY A 16 0.54 -7.52 -7.07
CA GLY A 16 -0.19 -7.74 -5.80
C GLY A 16 -1.70 -7.92 -5.99
N ALA A 17 -2.18 -8.27 -7.19
CA ALA A 17 -3.61 -8.39 -7.52
C ALA A 17 -4.37 -9.46 -6.71
N SER A 18 -3.69 -10.28 -5.91
CA SER A 18 -4.30 -11.21 -4.94
C SER A 18 -4.34 -10.67 -3.51
N GLY A 19 -3.69 -9.53 -3.24
CA GLY A 19 -3.64 -8.88 -1.94
C GLY A 19 -4.70 -7.79 -1.77
N LEU A 20 -4.68 -7.12 -0.62
CA LEU A 20 -5.66 -6.10 -0.23
C LEU A 20 -5.78 -4.97 -1.27
N THR A 21 -4.73 -4.21 -1.48
CA THR A 21 -4.75 -3.03 -2.36
C THR A 21 -4.86 -3.42 -3.84
N GLY A 22 -4.03 -4.35 -4.30
CA GLY A 22 -4.00 -4.72 -5.73
C GLY A 22 -5.30 -5.37 -6.22
N SER A 23 -5.99 -6.17 -5.38
CA SER A 23 -7.28 -6.75 -5.75
C SER A 23 -8.37 -5.69 -5.86
N ALA A 24 -8.37 -4.71 -4.96
CA ALA A 24 -9.30 -3.59 -4.99
C ALA A 24 -9.06 -2.70 -6.23
N ILE A 25 -7.81 -2.33 -6.52
CA ILE A 25 -7.44 -1.58 -7.73
C ILE A 25 -7.94 -2.31 -9.00
N ALA A 26 -7.63 -3.60 -9.12
CA ALA A 26 -8.04 -4.38 -10.27
C ALA A 26 -9.56 -4.47 -10.42
N SER A 27 -10.29 -4.52 -9.31
CA SER A 27 -11.76 -4.52 -9.31
C SER A 27 -12.33 -3.16 -9.71
N ILE A 28 -11.77 -2.07 -9.18
CA ILE A 28 -12.21 -0.71 -9.50
C ILE A 28 -12.01 -0.42 -11.00
N LEU A 29 -10.83 -0.78 -11.54
CA LEU A 29 -10.52 -0.58 -12.95
C LEU A 29 -11.39 -1.43 -13.88
N ASP A 30 -11.71 -2.69 -13.50
CA ASP A 30 -12.61 -3.57 -14.28
C ASP A 30 -14.04 -3.02 -14.36
N ASN A 31 -14.52 -2.39 -13.29
CA ASN A 31 -15.90 -1.94 -13.16
C ASN A 31 -16.06 -0.43 -13.44
N GLY A 32 -14.94 0.29 -13.62
CA GLY A 32 -14.92 1.72 -13.85
C GLY A 32 -15.34 2.12 -15.26
N ALA A 33 -15.64 3.41 -15.41
CA ALA A 33 -15.99 4.00 -16.71
C ALA A 33 -14.77 4.19 -17.65
N ALA A 34 -13.55 4.03 -17.13
CA ALA A 34 -12.35 4.16 -17.94
C ALA A 34 -12.19 2.95 -18.89
N ASP A 35 -11.89 3.24 -20.15
CA ASP A 35 -11.68 2.21 -21.16
C ASP A 35 -10.28 1.60 -21.05
N ILE A 36 -10.11 0.70 -20.08
CA ILE A 36 -8.84 0.07 -19.67
C ILE A 36 -8.97 -1.45 -19.71
N GLU A 37 -7.90 -2.13 -20.10
CA GLU A 37 -7.74 -3.57 -19.95
C GLU A 37 -6.85 -3.88 -18.75
N VAL A 38 -7.39 -4.57 -17.75
CA VAL A 38 -6.68 -4.93 -16.52
C VAL A 38 -6.04 -6.30 -16.65
N VAL A 39 -4.72 -6.38 -16.44
CA VAL A 39 -3.96 -7.62 -16.39
C VAL A 39 -3.48 -7.85 -14.94
N ARG A 40 -3.90 -8.95 -14.33
CA ARG A 40 -3.55 -9.31 -12.95
C ARG A 40 -2.26 -10.11 -12.93
N ALA A 41 -1.28 -9.67 -12.15
CA ALA A 41 -0.05 -10.42 -11.94
C ALA A 41 -0.11 -11.21 -10.62
N ALA A 42 0.37 -12.47 -10.66
CA ALA A 42 0.59 -13.28 -9.47
C ALA A 42 1.72 -14.28 -9.67
N ARG A 43 2.44 -14.59 -8.57
CA ARG A 43 3.43 -15.69 -8.50
C ARG A 43 2.81 -17.07 -8.26
N ASN A 44 1.51 -17.13 -8.03
CA ASN A 44 0.78 -18.39 -7.90
C ASN A 44 0.10 -18.74 -9.23
N LYS A 45 0.60 -19.76 -9.92
CA LYS A 45 0.10 -20.21 -11.23
C LYS A 45 -1.36 -20.67 -11.18
N GLU A 46 -1.77 -21.35 -10.12
CA GLU A 46 -3.16 -21.81 -9.96
C GLU A 46 -4.12 -20.62 -9.84
N LYS A 47 -3.71 -19.57 -9.12
CA LYS A 47 -4.47 -18.31 -9.03
C LYS A 47 -4.61 -17.65 -10.40
N VAL A 48 -3.54 -17.59 -11.19
CA VAL A 48 -3.56 -17.06 -12.56
C VAL A 48 -4.56 -17.84 -13.42
N GLU A 49 -4.50 -19.18 -13.40
CA GLU A 49 -5.43 -20.00 -14.18
C GLU A 49 -6.89 -19.88 -13.68
N THR A 50 -7.08 -19.68 -12.38
CA THR A 50 -8.40 -19.40 -11.82
C THR A 50 -8.97 -18.11 -12.37
N TRP A 51 -8.20 -17.02 -12.39
CA TRP A 51 -8.64 -15.74 -12.95
C TRP A 51 -8.97 -15.88 -14.45
N LYS A 52 -8.14 -16.57 -15.23
CA LYS A 52 -8.40 -16.81 -16.66
C LYS A 52 -9.70 -17.58 -16.90
N ARG A 53 -9.97 -18.62 -16.10
CA ARG A 53 -11.24 -19.37 -16.16
C ARG A 53 -12.46 -18.51 -15.86
N HIS A 54 -12.30 -17.44 -15.06
CA HIS A 54 -13.34 -16.46 -14.79
C HIS A 54 -13.33 -15.26 -15.78
N GLY A 55 -12.68 -15.41 -16.93
CA GLY A 55 -12.67 -14.40 -17.98
C GLY A 55 -11.81 -13.16 -17.68
N LYS A 56 -10.95 -13.20 -16.65
CA LYS A 56 -10.04 -12.09 -16.33
C LYS A 56 -8.68 -12.28 -17.00
N GLN A 57 -8.11 -11.18 -17.52
CA GLN A 57 -6.73 -11.21 -18.00
C GLN A 57 -5.78 -11.37 -16.81
N ALA A 58 -4.89 -12.33 -16.89
CA ALA A 58 -3.95 -12.61 -15.82
C ALA A 58 -2.65 -13.22 -16.37
N VAL A 59 -1.54 -12.97 -15.68
CA VAL A 59 -0.21 -13.42 -16.05
C VAL A 59 0.57 -13.89 -14.85
N TYR A 60 1.40 -14.91 -15.05
CA TYR A 60 2.38 -15.32 -14.06
C TYR A 60 3.55 -14.34 -14.05
N LEU A 61 3.83 -13.77 -12.89
CA LEU A 61 4.98 -12.91 -12.66
C LEU A 61 5.54 -13.22 -11.28
N ASP A 62 6.82 -13.54 -11.22
CA ASP A 62 7.56 -13.77 -9.99
C ASP A 62 8.71 -12.76 -9.90
N LEU A 63 8.68 -11.90 -8.89
CA LEU A 63 9.70 -10.87 -8.68
C LEU A 63 11.09 -11.45 -8.38
N ASP A 64 11.15 -12.71 -7.93
CA ASP A 64 12.40 -13.45 -7.70
C ASP A 64 12.95 -14.14 -8.97
N ASP A 65 12.18 -14.13 -10.07
CA ASP A 65 12.58 -14.73 -11.36
C ASP A 65 12.34 -13.74 -12.53
N ALA A 66 13.37 -12.95 -12.84
CA ALA A 66 13.30 -11.95 -13.92
C ALA A 66 13.01 -12.57 -15.31
N ARG A 67 13.17 -13.89 -15.51
CA ARG A 67 12.81 -14.58 -16.76
C ARG A 67 11.30 -14.54 -17.04
N THR A 68 10.50 -14.25 -16.01
CA THR A 68 9.03 -14.13 -16.13
C THR A 68 8.58 -12.77 -16.63
N PHE A 69 9.44 -11.74 -16.57
CA PHE A 69 9.08 -10.36 -16.84
C PHE A 69 8.73 -10.07 -18.30
N PRO A 70 9.49 -10.55 -19.31
CA PRO A 70 9.18 -10.24 -20.71
C PRO A 70 7.77 -10.66 -21.13
N ALA A 71 7.36 -11.87 -20.76
CA ALA A 71 6.01 -12.36 -21.05
C ALA A 71 4.91 -11.62 -20.26
N ALA A 72 5.23 -11.19 -19.03
CA ALA A 72 4.28 -10.48 -18.20
C ALA A 72 4.08 -9.01 -18.65
N LEU A 73 5.10 -8.41 -19.25
CA LEU A 73 5.11 -7.01 -19.69
C LEU A 73 4.72 -6.86 -21.18
N GLU A 74 4.50 -7.95 -21.89
CA GLU A 74 4.14 -7.89 -23.32
C GLU A 74 2.85 -7.09 -23.54
N GLY A 75 3.00 -5.98 -24.28
CA GLY A 75 1.89 -5.09 -24.62
C GLY A 75 1.28 -4.33 -23.43
N ILE A 76 1.96 -4.25 -22.29
CA ILE A 76 1.54 -3.46 -21.13
C ILE A 76 1.92 -1.99 -21.36
N ASP A 77 0.96 -1.09 -21.13
CA ASP A 77 1.16 0.36 -21.23
C ASP A 77 1.46 0.99 -19.88
N ARG A 78 0.85 0.46 -18.79
CA ARG A 78 0.94 1.03 -17.43
C ARG A 78 1.16 -0.08 -16.43
N LEU A 79 2.00 0.18 -15.45
CA LEU A 79 2.35 -0.76 -14.38
C LEU A 79 1.97 -0.17 -13.02
N PHE A 80 1.16 -0.90 -12.24
CA PHE A 80 1.07 -0.67 -10.80
C PHE A 80 2.14 -1.49 -10.10
N LEU A 81 3.16 -0.81 -9.56
CA LEU A 81 4.29 -1.44 -8.87
C LEU A 81 4.06 -1.43 -7.37
N LEU A 82 3.98 -2.61 -6.79
CA LEU A 82 3.89 -2.87 -5.36
C LEU A 82 5.05 -3.78 -4.94
N THR A 83 5.77 -3.38 -3.90
CA THR A 83 6.90 -4.14 -3.36
C THR A 83 6.44 -5.20 -2.35
N GLY A 84 7.27 -6.24 -2.14
CA GLY A 84 7.09 -7.19 -1.03
C GLY A 84 7.69 -6.66 0.28
N TYR A 85 7.39 -7.35 1.38
CA TYR A 85 7.95 -7.05 2.72
C TYR A 85 9.31 -7.75 2.90
N THR A 86 10.28 -7.42 2.05
CA THR A 86 11.61 -8.04 1.99
C THR A 86 12.66 -7.02 1.55
N ILE A 87 13.90 -7.18 1.96
CA ILE A 87 15.02 -6.38 1.47
C ILE A 87 15.24 -6.59 -0.03
N ALA A 88 14.89 -7.77 -0.54
CA ALA A 88 14.96 -8.06 -1.97
C ALA A 88 14.14 -7.11 -2.84
N MET A 89 13.20 -6.33 -2.24
CA MET A 89 12.41 -5.31 -2.93
C MET A 89 13.27 -4.33 -3.75
N LEU A 90 14.49 -4.04 -3.30
CA LEU A 90 15.40 -3.12 -4.01
C LEU A 90 15.77 -3.69 -5.39
N HIS A 91 16.30 -4.90 -5.38
CA HIS A 91 16.73 -5.56 -6.62
C HIS A 91 15.54 -6.00 -7.48
N GLN A 92 14.47 -6.47 -6.86
CA GLN A 92 13.22 -6.83 -7.54
C GLN A 92 12.62 -5.64 -8.28
N SER A 93 12.52 -4.48 -7.62
CA SER A 93 12.01 -3.25 -8.24
C SER A 93 12.93 -2.77 -9.35
N LYS A 94 14.26 -2.75 -9.10
CA LYS A 94 15.26 -2.36 -10.10
C LYS A 94 15.12 -3.18 -11.37
N THR A 95 15.11 -4.49 -11.25
CA THR A 95 15.06 -5.37 -12.43
C THR A 95 13.72 -5.34 -13.16
N LEU A 96 12.61 -5.16 -12.43
CA LEU A 96 11.30 -5.01 -13.05
C LEU A 96 11.14 -3.65 -13.76
N VAL A 97 11.68 -2.58 -13.20
CA VAL A 97 11.65 -1.23 -13.81
C VAL A 97 12.46 -1.22 -15.11
N ASP A 98 13.64 -1.85 -15.13
CA ASP A 98 14.43 -1.99 -16.37
C ASP A 98 13.64 -2.75 -17.43
N ALA A 99 13.08 -3.91 -17.07
CA ALA A 99 12.29 -4.72 -17.99
C ALA A 99 11.03 -3.99 -18.48
N ALA A 100 10.41 -3.17 -17.64
CA ALA A 100 9.27 -2.34 -18.01
C ALA A 100 9.67 -1.27 -19.04
N ALA A 101 10.80 -0.58 -18.80
CA ALA A 101 11.34 0.39 -19.75
C ALA A 101 11.66 -0.28 -21.11
N ASP A 102 12.36 -1.42 -21.09
CA ASP A 102 12.73 -2.18 -22.29
C ASP A 102 11.50 -2.70 -23.07
N SER A 103 10.41 -3.02 -22.36
CA SER A 103 9.14 -3.49 -22.95
C SER A 103 8.24 -2.36 -23.45
N GLY A 104 8.63 -1.09 -23.26
CA GLY A 104 7.86 0.07 -23.70
C GLY A 104 6.69 0.46 -22.78
N VAL A 105 6.71 0.06 -21.52
CA VAL A 105 5.77 0.58 -20.53
C VAL A 105 5.94 2.09 -20.42
N SER A 106 4.85 2.82 -20.58
CA SER A 106 4.87 4.28 -20.65
C SER A 106 4.63 4.97 -19.29
N PHE A 107 4.11 4.23 -18.29
CA PHE A 107 3.77 4.80 -17.00
C PHE A 107 3.86 3.79 -15.85
N ILE A 108 4.58 4.14 -14.79
CA ILE A 108 4.67 3.37 -13.56
C ILE A 108 3.97 4.13 -12.43
N VAL A 109 2.95 3.53 -11.83
CA VAL A 109 2.35 4.02 -10.59
C VAL A 109 2.89 3.16 -9.46
N HIS A 110 3.72 3.74 -8.60
CA HIS A 110 4.39 3.03 -7.53
C HIS A 110 3.72 3.33 -6.18
N GLN A 111 3.37 2.28 -5.44
CA GLN A 111 2.99 2.41 -4.04
C GLN A 111 4.25 2.42 -3.18
N GLY A 112 4.66 3.60 -2.78
CA GLY A 112 5.74 3.85 -1.83
C GLY A 112 5.22 3.95 -0.40
N ILE A 113 5.77 4.88 0.36
CA ILE A 113 5.47 5.12 1.77
C ILE A 113 5.48 6.62 2.08
N PHE A 114 4.75 7.05 3.12
CA PHE A 114 4.71 8.46 3.53
C PHE A 114 6.04 8.89 4.18
N GLY A 115 7.03 9.20 3.36
CA GLY A 115 8.36 9.67 3.76
C GLY A 115 8.58 11.15 3.45
N ASN A 116 9.71 11.71 3.90
CA ASN A 116 10.11 13.10 3.63
C ASN A 116 11.31 13.20 2.66
N GLY A 117 11.71 12.09 2.05
CA GLY A 117 12.84 12.00 1.14
C GLY A 117 14.22 12.09 1.81
N ARG A 118 14.28 12.00 3.15
CA ARG A 118 15.52 12.03 3.97
C ARG A 118 15.46 11.06 5.14
N SER A 119 14.77 9.95 4.95
CA SER A 119 14.55 8.97 6.00
C SER A 119 15.85 8.30 6.43
N THR A 120 16.00 8.08 7.74
CA THR A 120 17.16 7.45 8.34
C THR A 120 16.92 6.03 8.82
N ASP A 121 15.65 5.59 8.85
CA ASP A 121 15.33 4.19 9.05
C ASP A 121 15.45 3.42 7.72
N PRO A 122 15.87 2.16 7.76
CA PRO A 122 16.11 1.39 6.54
C PRO A 122 14.84 1.17 5.69
N HIS A 123 13.70 0.96 6.33
CA HIS A 123 12.44 0.67 5.65
C HIS A 123 12.03 1.82 4.71
N PHE A 124 12.00 3.04 5.22
CA PHE A 124 11.68 4.22 4.41
C PHE A 124 12.79 4.53 3.39
N ALA A 125 14.05 4.39 3.78
CA ALA A 125 15.18 4.61 2.88
C ALA A 125 15.16 3.66 1.67
N TRP A 126 14.76 2.39 1.85
CA TRP A 126 14.60 1.46 0.71
C TRP A 126 13.50 1.91 -0.26
N HIS A 127 12.36 2.38 0.24
CA HIS A 127 11.32 2.95 -0.63
C HIS A 127 11.82 4.19 -1.38
N GLU A 128 12.52 5.10 -0.70
CA GLU A 128 13.12 6.28 -1.34
C GLU A 128 14.12 5.90 -2.43
N MET A 129 14.92 4.83 -2.24
CA MET A 129 15.83 4.34 -3.28
C MET A 129 15.07 3.76 -4.49
N VAL A 130 13.98 3.04 -4.27
CA VAL A 130 13.11 2.54 -5.37
C VAL A 130 12.51 3.71 -6.15
N GLU A 131 12.03 4.75 -5.47
CA GLU A 131 11.48 5.95 -6.10
C GLU A 131 12.52 6.64 -6.98
N ARG A 132 13.73 6.90 -6.46
CA ARG A 132 14.83 7.49 -7.24
C ARG A 132 15.22 6.65 -8.44
N TYR A 133 15.15 5.31 -8.31
CA TYR A 133 15.42 4.44 -9.45
C TYR A 133 14.34 4.55 -10.53
N ILE A 134 13.07 4.57 -10.15
CA ILE A 134 11.94 4.77 -11.07
C ILE A 134 12.06 6.13 -11.76
N GLU A 135 12.32 7.22 -11.00
CA GLU A 135 12.50 8.57 -11.53
C GLU A 135 13.63 8.64 -12.57
N GLY A 136 14.74 7.92 -12.34
CA GLY A 136 15.88 7.85 -13.24
C GLY A 136 15.73 6.92 -14.45
N SER A 137 14.65 6.10 -14.50
CA SER A 137 14.47 5.08 -15.55
C SER A 137 14.08 5.64 -16.93
N GLY A 138 13.62 6.88 -17.00
CA GLY A 138 13.06 7.49 -18.21
C GLY A 138 11.59 7.15 -18.47
N VAL A 139 10.99 6.24 -17.73
CA VAL A 139 9.54 5.95 -17.77
C VAL A 139 8.78 7.02 -16.98
N ALA A 140 7.66 7.52 -17.50
CA ALA A 140 6.82 8.42 -16.71
C ALA A 140 6.31 7.71 -15.45
N TRP A 141 6.20 8.44 -14.34
CA TRP A 141 5.90 7.85 -13.04
C TRP A 141 4.94 8.69 -12.21
N ALA A 142 4.26 8.05 -11.25
CA ALA A 142 3.61 8.68 -10.12
C ALA A 142 3.87 7.85 -8.86
N HIS A 143 4.20 8.51 -7.75
CA HIS A 143 4.38 7.86 -6.46
C HIS A 143 3.18 8.13 -5.56
N LEU A 144 2.65 7.07 -4.97
CA LEU A 144 1.59 7.12 -3.96
C LEU A 144 2.22 6.85 -2.61
N HIS A 145 2.12 7.79 -1.70
CA HIS A 145 2.71 7.74 -0.37
C HIS A 145 1.63 7.55 0.70
N PRO A 146 1.10 6.32 0.87
CA PRO A 146 0.15 6.05 1.95
C PRO A 146 0.84 6.13 3.30
N HIS A 147 0.11 6.65 4.31
CA HIS A 147 0.53 6.60 5.70
C HIS A 147 0.03 5.30 6.36
N PHE A 148 -0.19 5.29 7.66
CA PHE A 148 -0.52 4.10 8.44
C PHE A 148 -1.93 3.58 8.10
N PHE A 149 -2.03 2.33 7.66
CA PHE A 149 -3.30 1.77 7.22
C PHE A 149 -4.26 1.52 8.37
N MET A 150 -5.54 1.90 8.22
CA MET A 150 -6.61 1.59 9.17
C MET A 150 -6.78 0.08 9.36
N GLN A 151 -6.53 -0.72 8.31
CA GLN A 151 -6.55 -2.18 8.33
C GLN A 151 -5.55 -2.80 9.31
N ASN A 152 -4.54 -2.05 9.76
CA ASN A 152 -3.61 -2.50 10.80
C ASN A 152 -4.31 -2.77 12.14
N ILE A 153 -5.48 -2.19 12.38
CA ILE A 153 -6.30 -2.50 13.55
C ILE A 153 -6.72 -3.98 13.57
N LEU A 154 -6.98 -4.56 12.39
CA LEU A 154 -7.35 -5.98 12.25
C LEU A 154 -6.15 -6.93 12.18
N THR A 155 -4.95 -6.40 11.95
CA THR A 155 -3.74 -7.22 11.70
C THR A 155 -2.64 -6.94 12.70
N THR A 156 -1.83 -5.91 12.47
CA THR A 156 -0.59 -5.62 13.23
C THR A 156 -0.87 -5.15 14.65
N LEU A 157 -1.83 -4.26 14.83
CA LEU A 157 -2.22 -3.76 16.16
C LEU A 157 -3.07 -4.81 16.90
N GLY A 158 -4.03 -5.41 16.19
CA GLY A 158 -4.97 -6.39 16.72
C GLY A 158 -5.97 -5.79 17.72
N LEU A 159 -7.01 -6.55 18.03
CA LEU A 159 -8.01 -6.21 19.04
C LEU A 159 -8.24 -7.36 20.04
N PRO A 160 -7.23 -8.15 20.44
CA PRO A 160 -7.46 -9.30 21.31
C PRO A 160 -8.10 -8.85 22.63
N ASN A 161 -9.19 -9.52 23.01
CA ASN A 161 -9.95 -9.21 24.23
C ASN A 161 -10.36 -7.71 24.35
N GLY A 162 -10.62 -7.03 23.24
CA GLY A 162 -10.97 -5.60 23.24
C GLY A 162 -9.82 -4.67 23.58
N GLN A 163 -8.58 -5.05 23.27
CA GLN A 163 -7.39 -4.23 23.52
C GLN A 163 -6.76 -3.80 22.19
N LEU A 164 -6.57 -2.50 21.99
CA LEU A 164 -5.82 -1.93 20.87
C LEU A 164 -4.37 -1.70 21.28
N ARG A 165 -3.42 -2.45 20.72
CA ARG A 165 -2.00 -2.27 20.99
C ARG A 165 -1.46 -1.08 20.20
N TRP A 166 -0.77 -0.16 20.88
CA TRP A 166 -0.19 1.02 20.29
C TRP A 166 1.26 1.22 20.74
N PRO A 167 2.27 0.89 19.87
CA PRO A 167 3.68 0.87 20.30
C PRO A 167 4.40 2.22 20.14
N MET A 168 3.69 3.32 19.91
CA MET A 168 4.27 4.63 19.63
C MET A 168 4.00 5.67 20.73
N GLY A 169 3.72 5.22 21.96
CA GLY A 169 3.47 6.11 23.09
C GLY A 169 2.23 6.97 22.89
N ASP A 170 2.37 8.28 23.09
CA ASP A 170 1.33 9.28 22.86
C ASP A 170 1.36 9.89 21.44
N LYS A 171 2.27 9.43 20.60
CA LYS A 171 2.48 9.99 19.27
C LYS A 171 1.28 9.76 18.36
N ARG A 172 0.94 10.81 17.63
CA ARG A 172 -0.04 10.77 16.56
C ARG A 172 0.65 10.44 15.23
N VAL A 173 -0.01 9.66 14.40
CA VAL A 173 0.41 9.39 13.03
C VAL A 173 -0.74 9.66 12.08
N GLY A 174 -0.43 9.84 10.81
CA GLY A 174 -1.44 9.90 9.76
C GLY A 174 -2.05 8.53 9.52
N TRP A 175 -3.35 8.46 9.22
CA TRP A 175 -4.07 7.22 8.89
C TRP A 175 -4.66 7.32 7.50
N ILE A 176 -4.77 6.18 6.83
CA ILE A 176 -5.39 6.05 5.51
C ILE A 176 -6.17 4.74 5.41
N ALA A 177 -7.36 4.78 4.83
CA ALA A 177 -8.09 3.57 4.44
C ALA A 177 -7.48 2.97 3.16
N ALA A 178 -7.31 1.65 3.10
CA ALA A 178 -6.82 0.97 1.91
C ALA A 178 -7.78 1.14 0.72
N GLU A 179 -9.06 1.35 0.97
CA GLU A 179 -10.09 1.66 -0.02
C GLU A 179 -9.80 2.98 -0.73
N ASP A 180 -9.47 4.04 0.03
CA ASP A 180 -9.13 5.34 -0.55
C ASP A 180 -7.83 5.26 -1.37
N LEU A 181 -6.82 4.55 -0.87
CA LEU A 181 -5.61 4.30 -1.64
C LEU A 181 -5.91 3.56 -2.95
N ALA A 182 -6.80 2.56 -2.93
CA ALA A 182 -7.17 1.82 -4.12
C ALA A 182 -7.91 2.69 -5.14
N ASP A 183 -8.85 3.53 -4.68
CA ASP A 183 -9.58 4.48 -5.54
C ASP A 183 -8.63 5.50 -6.17
N VAL A 184 -7.71 6.08 -5.39
CA VAL A 184 -6.68 7.00 -5.89
C VAL A 184 -5.77 6.30 -6.90
N SER A 185 -5.27 5.09 -6.57
CA SER A 185 -4.42 4.31 -7.46
C SER A 185 -5.09 4.05 -8.81
N ALA A 186 -6.35 3.62 -8.78
CA ALA A 186 -7.13 3.36 -10.00
C ALA A 186 -7.35 4.65 -10.81
N THR A 187 -7.63 5.77 -10.15
CA THR A 187 -7.80 7.09 -10.79
C THR A 187 -6.50 7.55 -11.46
N VAL A 188 -5.35 7.40 -10.80
CA VAL A 188 -4.03 7.76 -11.34
C VAL A 188 -3.66 6.86 -12.51
N LEU A 189 -3.87 5.54 -12.37
CA LEU A 189 -3.67 4.58 -13.46
C LEU A 189 -4.57 4.88 -14.66
N ALA A 190 -5.83 5.19 -14.43
CA ALA A 190 -6.80 5.52 -15.48
C ALA A 190 -6.46 6.84 -16.19
N GLY A 191 -6.04 7.86 -15.45
CA GLY A 191 -5.67 9.17 -15.99
C GLY A 191 -4.37 9.15 -16.81
N GLY A 192 -3.43 8.25 -16.46
CA GLY A 192 -2.18 8.01 -17.20
C GLY A 192 -1.15 9.14 -17.11
N PRO A 193 -0.04 9.00 -17.86
CA PRO A 193 1.14 9.84 -17.70
C PRO A 193 0.91 11.31 -18.09
N ALA A 194 0.01 11.60 -19.01
CA ALA A 194 -0.27 12.98 -19.43
C ALA A 194 -0.88 13.83 -18.29
N LYS A 195 -1.64 13.19 -17.39
CA LYS A 195 -2.27 13.87 -16.25
C LYS A 195 -1.48 13.75 -14.96
N HIS A 196 -0.83 12.60 -14.75
CA HIS A 196 -0.25 12.25 -13.45
C HIS A 196 1.26 12.01 -13.48
N GLY A 197 1.92 12.22 -14.64
CA GLY A 197 3.37 12.03 -14.76
C GLY A 197 4.17 13.00 -13.90
N GLY A 198 5.15 12.50 -13.14
CA GLY A 198 6.01 13.26 -12.26
C GLY A 198 5.34 13.71 -10.94
N GLN A 199 4.24 13.08 -10.53
CA GLN A 199 3.48 13.49 -9.34
C GLN A 199 3.77 12.60 -8.13
N ASN A 200 3.81 13.25 -6.95
CA ASN A 200 3.84 12.62 -5.64
C ASN A 200 2.50 12.87 -4.93
N TYR A 201 1.84 11.81 -4.52
CA TYR A 201 0.53 11.84 -3.87
C TYR A 201 0.64 11.34 -2.43
N PHE A 202 0.65 12.24 -1.47
CA PHE A 202 0.69 11.93 -0.05
C PHE A 202 -0.72 11.66 0.46
N LEU A 203 -0.92 10.51 1.11
CA LEU A 203 -2.24 9.98 1.47
C LEU A 203 -2.34 9.74 2.97
N SER A 204 -3.00 10.67 3.66
CA SER A 204 -3.25 10.62 5.10
C SER A 204 -4.53 11.41 5.38
N THR A 205 -5.54 10.77 5.95
CA THR A 205 -6.90 11.35 6.07
C THR A 205 -7.27 11.71 7.51
N ASP A 206 -6.73 10.99 8.49
CA ASP A 206 -6.85 11.29 9.92
C ASP A 206 -5.47 11.40 10.57
N VAL A 207 -5.41 12.11 11.71
CA VAL A 207 -4.18 12.21 12.52
C VAL A 207 -4.51 11.86 13.96
N LEU A 208 -4.22 10.61 14.34
CA LEU A 208 -4.68 10.03 15.62
C LEU A 208 -3.55 9.25 16.31
N ASN A 209 -3.60 9.22 17.65
CA ASN A 209 -2.84 8.27 18.46
C ASN A 209 -3.70 7.05 18.85
N GLY A 210 -3.11 6.12 19.59
CA GLY A 210 -3.81 4.89 20.00
C GLY A 210 -4.98 5.12 20.94
N GLN A 211 -4.92 6.13 21.83
CA GLN A 211 -6.03 6.46 22.72
C GLN A 211 -7.23 7.01 21.95
N GLU A 212 -6.97 7.92 21.01
CA GLU A 212 -8.01 8.51 20.15
C GLU A 212 -8.66 7.46 19.25
N ALA A 213 -7.83 6.57 18.65
CA ALA A 213 -8.34 5.46 17.86
C ALA A 213 -9.19 4.48 18.69
N ALA A 214 -8.74 4.13 19.92
CA ALA A 214 -9.50 3.26 20.83
C ALA A 214 -10.82 3.90 21.30
N ALA A 215 -10.85 5.23 21.47
CA ALA A 215 -12.08 5.96 21.80
C ALA A 215 -13.10 5.88 20.65
N ILE A 216 -12.68 6.10 19.41
CA ILE A 216 -13.53 5.97 18.21
C ILE A 216 -14.07 4.53 18.08
N LEU A 217 -13.20 3.52 18.25
CA LEU A 217 -13.59 2.12 18.23
C LEU A 217 -14.63 1.82 19.32
N SER A 218 -14.40 2.28 20.55
CA SER A 218 -15.32 2.04 21.68
C SER A 218 -16.70 2.61 21.41
N GLU A 219 -16.77 3.84 20.91
CA GLU A 219 -18.02 4.54 20.61
C GLU A 219 -18.83 3.78 19.54
N ILE A 220 -18.21 3.44 18.40
CA ILE A 220 -18.93 2.85 17.27
C ILE A 220 -19.26 1.38 17.51
N LEU A 221 -18.36 0.62 18.15
CA LEU A 221 -18.61 -0.79 18.45
C LEU A 221 -19.59 -0.98 19.60
N GLY A 222 -19.84 0.08 20.41
CA GLY A 222 -20.75 0.02 21.56
C GLY A 222 -20.21 -0.85 22.71
N ARG A 223 -18.89 -1.01 22.80
CA ARG A 223 -18.18 -1.77 23.85
C ARG A 223 -16.83 -1.12 24.17
N PRO A 224 -16.33 -1.21 25.37
CA PRO A 224 -15.01 -0.67 25.71
C PRO A 224 -13.90 -1.34 24.88
N ILE A 225 -13.06 -0.52 24.24
CA ILE A 225 -11.78 -0.91 23.64
C ILE A 225 -10.69 -0.17 24.41
N ALA A 226 -9.84 -0.94 25.10
CA ALA A 226 -8.79 -0.37 25.92
C ALA A 226 -7.53 -0.10 25.09
N PRO A 227 -6.97 1.12 25.08
CA PRO A 227 -5.67 1.36 24.46
C PRO A 227 -4.56 0.75 25.33
N VAL A 228 -3.76 -0.14 24.76
CA VAL A 228 -2.53 -0.66 25.37
C VAL A 228 -1.36 0.12 24.78
N VAL A 229 -1.05 1.25 25.44
CA VAL A 229 0.06 2.11 25.03
C VAL A 229 1.38 1.45 25.44
N MET A 230 2.26 1.24 24.50
CA MET A 230 3.53 0.55 24.66
C MET A 230 4.69 1.47 24.26
N THR A 231 5.86 1.20 24.80
CA THR A 231 7.13 1.73 24.29
C THR A 231 7.70 0.79 23.21
N PRO A 232 8.66 1.25 22.38
CA PRO A 232 9.40 0.35 21.49
C PRO A 232 10.08 -0.80 22.22
N SER A 233 10.55 -0.59 23.47
CA SER A 233 11.14 -1.63 24.32
C SER A 233 10.12 -2.69 24.71
N ASP A 234 8.88 -2.30 25.02
CA ASP A 234 7.81 -3.25 25.34
C ASP A 234 7.45 -4.10 24.11
N LEU A 235 7.43 -3.48 22.91
CA LEU A 235 7.18 -4.18 21.66
C LEU A 235 8.30 -5.21 21.36
N LEU A 236 9.57 -4.82 21.53
CA LEU A 236 10.71 -5.73 21.40
C LEU A 236 10.62 -6.91 22.38
N ALA A 237 10.28 -6.66 23.63
CA ALA A 237 10.08 -7.71 24.64
C ALA A 237 8.91 -8.65 24.25
N ALA A 238 7.82 -8.11 23.67
CA ALA A 238 6.71 -8.91 23.18
C ALA A 238 7.12 -9.83 22.01
N PHE A 239 7.96 -9.37 21.10
CA PHE A 239 8.52 -10.20 20.04
C PHE A 239 9.46 -11.28 20.62
N ALA A 240 10.35 -10.92 21.54
CA ALA A 240 11.30 -11.85 22.15
C ALA A 240 10.60 -12.98 22.95
N SER A 241 9.48 -12.68 23.60
CA SER A 241 8.65 -13.65 24.34
C SER A 241 7.68 -14.44 23.45
N GLY A 242 7.53 -14.09 22.17
CA GLY A 242 6.55 -14.70 21.26
C GLY A 242 5.11 -14.18 21.48
N ALA A 243 4.90 -13.18 22.33
CA ALA A 243 3.60 -12.53 22.55
C ALA A 243 3.19 -11.62 21.36
N ALA A 244 4.16 -11.16 20.56
CA ALA A 244 3.95 -10.53 19.28
C ALA A 244 4.65 -11.35 18.18
N LYS A 245 4.07 -11.34 16.97
CA LYS A 245 4.63 -12.02 15.79
C LYS A 245 4.56 -11.09 14.60
N SER A 246 5.56 -11.16 13.73
CA SER A 246 5.46 -10.49 12.43
C SER A 246 4.33 -11.09 11.60
N PRO A 247 3.62 -10.27 10.80
CA PRO A 247 2.62 -10.79 9.88
C PRO A 247 3.23 -11.82 8.92
N PRO A 248 2.44 -12.79 8.42
CA PRO A 248 2.92 -13.76 7.44
C PRO A 248 3.49 -13.06 6.20
N GLY A 249 4.65 -13.54 5.73
CA GLY A 249 5.31 -13.03 4.52
C GLY A 249 6.23 -11.82 4.75
N VAL A 250 6.36 -11.33 5.98
CA VAL A 250 7.35 -10.31 6.36
C VAL A 250 8.69 -10.99 6.62
N GLU A 251 9.72 -10.62 5.85
CA GLU A 251 11.10 -11.06 6.08
C GLU A 251 11.63 -10.50 7.41
N GLU A 252 12.46 -11.25 8.13
CA GLU A 252 12.98 -10.89 9.44
C GLU A 252 13.68 -9.52 9.47
N ASN A 253 14.57 -9.26 8.51
CA ASN A 253 15.30 -7.99 8.46
C ASN A 253 14.38 -6.81 8.07
N TYR A 254 13.37 -7.07 7.23
CA TYR A 254 12.33 -6.08 6.95
C TYR A 254 11.51 -5.78 8.21
N GLY A 255 11.14 -6.80 8.99
CA GLY A 255 10.48 -6.64 10.29
C GLY A 255 11.31 -5.83 11.28
N LYS A 256 12.64 -6.06 11.33
CA LYS A 256 13.54 -5.25 12.17
C LYS A 256 13.57 -3.78 11.76
N SER A 257 13.51 -3.48 10.48
CA SER A 257 13.43 -2.09 10.00
C SER A 257 12.12 -1.39 10.39
N GLN A 258 11.01 -2.14 10.46
CA GLN A 258 9.75 -1.60 10.97
C GLN A 258 9.83 -1.21 12.45
N LEU A 259 10.61 -1.96 13.26
CA LEU A 259 10.85 -1.60 14.66
C LEU A 259 11.65 -0.30 14.78
N GLU A 260 12.60 -0.04 13.87
CA GLU A 260 13.32 1.23 13.83
C GLU A 260 12.38 2.39 13.48
N TRP A 261 11.44 2.20 12.56
CA TRP A 261 10.40 3.18 12.27
C TRP A 261 9.53 3.46 13.51
N VAL A 262 9.11 2.43 14.26
CA VAL A 262 8.37 2.61 15.52
C VAL A 262 9.18 3.42 16.53
N GLN A 263 10.48 3.13 16.67
CA GLN A 263 11.39 3.89 17.55
C GLN A 263 11.50 5.35 17.12
N GLN A 264 11.66 5.63 15.83
CA GLN A 264 11.76 6.99 15.31
C GLN A 264 10.45 7.77 15.42
N THR A 265 9.32 7.09 15.32
CA THR A 265 8.00 7.68 15.59
C THR A 265 7.88 8.04 17.08
N TYR A 266 8.25 7.11 17.95
CA TYR A 266 8.17 7.30 19.41
C TYR A 266 9.03 8.47 19.89
N ASP A 267 10.24 8.65 19.37
CA ASP A 267 11.17 9.71 19.78
C ASP A 267 10.98 11.04 19.01
N GLY A 268 10.01 11.13 18.10
CA GLY A 268 9.60 12.35 17.41
C GLY A 268 10.34 12.62 16.09
N ARG A 269 11.26 11.78 15.67
CA ARG A 269 11.94 11.94 14.37
C ARG A 269 10.98 11.82 13.19
N MET A 270 9.82 11.19 13.37
CA MET A 270 8.77 11.03 12.37
C MET A 270 7.56 11.95 12.57
N ASP A 271 7.66 12.98 13.43
CA ASP A 271 6.54 13.89 13.71
C ASP A 271 6.04 14.66 12.46
N TYR A 272 6.85 14.74 11.39
CA TYR A 272 6.42 15.27 10.09
C TYR A 272 5.25 14.50 9.45
N GLY A 273 5.06 13.23 9.81
CA GLY A 273 3.98 12.38 9.31
C GLY A 273 2.64 12.56 10.05
N ALA A 274 2.61 13.35 11.13
CA ALA A 274 1.39 13.67 11.86
C ALA A 274 0.58 14.78 11.15
N VAL A 275 0.22 14.54 9.89
CA VAL A 275 -0.45 15.50 9.00
C VAL A 275 -1.56 14.82 8.19
N ALA A 276 -2.70 15.49 8.04
CA ALA A 276 -3.73 15.11 7.07
C ALA A 276 -3.48 15.82 5.73
N THR A 277 -3.86 15.18 4.64
CA THR A 277 -3.73 15.70 3.27
C THR A 277 -5.07 15.71 2.56
N SER A 278 -5.25 16.61 1.60
CA SER A 278 -6.45 16.71 0.76
C SER A 278 -6.41 15.83 -0.50
N THR A 279 -5.36 15.04 -0.67
CA THR A 279 -5.11 14.28 -1.92
C THR A 279 -6.28 13.41 -2.36
N VAL A 280 -6.97 12.74 -1.43
CA VAL A 280 -8.14 11.92 -1.74
C VAL A 280 -9.28 12.78 -2.28
N GLU A 281 -9.55 13.89 -1.62
CA GLU A 281 -10.62 14.84 -2.01
C GLU A 281 -10.32 15.50 -3.35
N ASP A 282 -9.07 15.94 -3.55
CA ASP A 282 -8.62 16.60 -4.76
C ASP A 282 -8.70 15.69 -5.99
N LEU A 283 -8.37 14.41 -5.84
CA LEU A 283 -8.35 13.45 -6.93
C LEU A 283 -9.71 12.78 -7.20
N LEU A 284 -10.49 12.53 -6.14
CA LEU A 284 -11.71 11.74 -6.24
C LEU A 284 -12.98 12.60 -6.21
N GLY A 285 -12.87 13.88 -5.82
CA GLY A 285 -14.04 14.80 -5.71
C GLY A 285 -15.04 14.37 -4.63
N ARG A 286 -14.62 13.58 -3.66
CA ARG A 286 -15.42 13.15 -2.50
C ARG A 286 -14.59 13.25 -1.22
N PRO A 287 -15.24 13.37 -0.04
CA PRO A 287 -14.53 13.29 1.22
C PRO A 287 -13.72 12.00 1.36
N ALA A 288 -12.56 12.11 1.99
CA ALA A 288 -11.75 10.97 2.38
C ALA A 288 -12.44 10.16 3.50
N MET A 289 -12.17 8.86 3.56
CA MET A 289 -12.69 7.99 4.62
C MET A 289 -11.97 8.27 5.92
N THR A 290 -12.71 8.72 6.94
CA THR A 290 -12.18 8.87 8.30
C THR A 290 -12.06 7.50 9.00
N LEU A 291 -11.27 7.43 10.09
CA LEU A 291 -11.24 6.21 10.91
C LEU A 291 -12.65 5.85 11.43
N ARG A 292 -13.46 6.86 11.76
CA ARG A 292 -14.85 6.69 12.19
C ARG A 292 -15.69 5.98 11.12
N ASP A 293 -15.61 6.45 9.86
CA ASP A 293 -16.33 5.87 8.74
C ASP A 293 -15.87 4.45 8.44
N TRP A 294 -14.55 4.22 8.52
CA TRP A 294 -13.96 2.91 8.31
C TRP A 294 -14.40 1.91 9.39
N VAL A 295 -14.38 2.31 10.68
CA VAL A 295 -14.83 1.46 11.80
C VAL A 295 -16.33 1.13 11.66
N TRP A 296 -17.15 2.09 11.25
CA TRP A 296 -18.56 1.85 10.99
C TRP A 296 -18.77 0.82 9.88
N ARG A 297 -18.02 0.93 8.78
CA ARG A 297 -18.11 0.03 7.63
C ARG A 297 -17.66 -1.39 7.97
N HIS A 298 -16.63 -1.54 8.80
CA HIS A 298 -16.03 -2.81 9.20
C HIS A 298 -16.48 -3.31 10.58
N ARG A 299 -17.63 -2.80 11.07
CA ARG A 299 -18.09 -3.00 12.44
C ARG A 299 -18.22 -4.49 12.83
N GLU A 300 -18.77 -5.32 11.96
CA GLU A 300 -18.98 -6.75 12.24
C GLU A 300 -17.65 -7.49 12.39
N GLU A 301 -16.70 -7.24 11.50
CA GLU A 301 -15.37 -7.83 11.53
C GLU A 301 -14.58 -7.40 12.77
N LEU A 302 -14.66 -6.12 13.11
CA LEU A 302 -14.01 -5.57 14.30
C LEU A 302 -14.62 -6.12 15.60
N LEU A 303 -15.93 -6.33 15.67
CA LEU A 303 -16.59 -6.97 16.81
C LEU A 303 -16.15 -8.41 16.98
N ALA A 304 -16.01 -9.16 15.90
CA ALA A 304 -15.50 -10.53 15.92
C ALA A 304 -14.03 -10.56 16.42
N ALA A 305 -13.16 -9.67 15.90
CA ALA A 305 -11.78 -9.55 16.32
C ALA A 305 -11.61 -9.12 17.79
N ALA A 306 -12.52 -8.27 18.30
CA ALA A 306 -12.48 -7.81 19.69
C ALA A 306 -13.01 -8.85 20.70
N SER A 307 -13.62 -9.93 20.22
CA SER A 307 -14.19 -11.02 21.06
C SER A 307 -13.26 -12.25 21.11
N SER A 308 -12.22 -12.28 20.27
CA SER A 308 -11.17 -13.30 20.26
C SER A 308 -9.99 -12.87 21.15
#